data_68c7b0bf6026ff07eff7ee073210c370
#
_entry.id   68c7b0bf6026ff07eff7ee073210c370
#
_cell.length_a   1.000
_cell.length_b   1.000
_cell.length_c   1.000
_cell.angle_alpha   90.00
_cell.angle_beta   90.00
_cell.angle_gamma   90.00
#
_symmetry.space_group_name_H-M   'P 1'
#
loop_
_entity.id
_entity.type
_entity.pdbx_description
1 polymer ?
#
loop_
_entity_poly.entity_id
_entity_poly.type
_entity_poly.pdbx_seq_one_letter_code
_entity_poly.pdbx_strand_id
1 'polypeptide(L)'
;MLSEIIRIADPPLHKHLKFLNAQECMFAFRPVVVLMSRELADAEIGLLWDMLIAGGDHEPTSRANGTLAGGGARLFLHVVAAALVSMRSQVMACKKNDDLMQLVARKLPARKFTAHELVRKAMDLMKTTKGLGEAIEVASRASIALEGL
;
A
#
# COMPACT_ATOMS: atom_id res chain seq x y z
N MET A 1 5.53 0.43 6.58
CA MET A 1 4.28 -0.34 6.39
C MET A 1 4.14 -0.91 4.97
N LEU A 2 4.15 -0.11 3.88
CA LEU A 2 4.03 -0.66 2.50
C LEU A 2 5.08 -1.74 2.20
N SER A 3 6.33 -1.50 2.58
CA SER A 3 7.43 -2.47 2.45
C SER A 3 7.15 -3.81 3.15
N GLU A 4 6.52 -3.78 4.33
CA GLU A 4 6.16 -4.97 5.08
C GLU A 4 5.01 -5.74 4.42
N ILE A 5 4.02 -5.03 3.88
CA ILE A 5 2.94 -5.65 3.10
C ILE A 5 3.54 -6.41 1.90
N ILE A 6 4.46 -5.78 1.16
CA ILE A 6 5.14 -6.41 0.02
C ILE A 6 6.00 -7.59 0.49
N ARG A 7 6.69 -7.46 1.63
CA ARG A 7 7.54 -8.53 2.18
C ARG A 7 6.75 -9.81 2.47
N ILE A 8 5.54 -9.66 3.00
CA ILE A 8 4.68 -10.80 3.33
C ILE A 8 3.98 -11.33 2.07
N ALA A 9 3.49 -10.43 1.21
CA ALA A 9 2.71 -10.81 0.03
C ALA A 9 3.56 -11.42 -1.09
N ASP A 10 4.77 -10.90 -1.31
CA ASP A 10 5.70 -11.35 -2.35
C ASP A 10 7.15 -11.20 -1.87
N PRO A 11 7.67 -12.15 -1.07
CA PRO A 11 9.04 -12.10 -0.56
C PRO A 11 10.12 -11.96 -1.66
N PRO A 12 10.02 -12.63 -2.82
CA PRO A 12 10.96 -12.42 -3.92
C PRO A 12 10.96 -11.00 -4.46
N LEU A 13 9.79 -10.38 -4.60
CA LEU A 13 9.66 -8.98 -5.02
C LEU A 13 10.33 -8.04 -4.02
N HIS A 14 10.06 -8.24 -2.72
CA HIS A 14 10.69 -7.47 -1.66
C HIS A 14 12.23 -7.61 -1.67
N LYS A 15 12.75 -8.83 -1.88
CA LYS A 15 14.19 -9.07 -2.01
C LYS A 15 14.78 -8.30 -3.19
N HIS A 16 14.05 -8.24 -4.32
CA HIS A 16 14.47 -7.46 -5.48
C HIS A 16 14.46 -5.95 -5.21
N LEU A 17 13.43 -5.44 -4.53
CA LEU A 17 13.39 -4.03 -4.10
C LEU A 17 14.58 -3.69 -3.19
N LYS A 18 14.97 -4.61 -2.31
CA LYS A 18 16.14 -4.45 -1.46
C LYS A 18 17.44 -4.40 -2.27
N PHE A 19 17.54 -5.25 -3.29
CA PHE A 19 18.67 -5.22 -4.23
C PHE A 19 18.80 -3.88 -4.97
N LEU A 20 17.67 -3.25 -5.30
CA LEU A 20 17.60 -1.93 -5.94
C LEU A 20 17.79 -0.75 -4.96
N ASN A 21 18.02 -0.99 -3.67
CA ASN A 21 17.98 0.02 -2.59
C ASN A 21 16.64 0.79 -2.56
N ALA A 22 15.55 0.11 -2.86
CA ALA A 22 14.20 0.67 -2.95
C ALA A 22 13.24 0.10 -1.89
N GLN A 23 13.75 -0.55 -0.85
CA GLN A 23 12.94 -1.19 0.20
C GLN A 23 12.08 -0.21 1.01
N GLU A 24 12.44 1.07 1.04
CA GLU A 24 11.65 2.12 1.72
C GLU A 24 10.46 2.59 0.89
N CYS A 25 10.28 2.06 -0.33
CA CYS A 25 9.16 2.33 -1.22
C CYS A 25 8.97 3.81 -1.59
N MET A 26 10.05 4.60 -1.68
CA MET A 26 10.00 6.00 -2.10
C MET A 26 9.40 6.18 -3.50
N PHE A 27 9.54 5.19 -4.37
CA PHE A 27 8.91 5.16 -5.69
C PHE A 27 7.37 5.18 -5.63
N ALA A 28 6.79 4.73 -4.51
CA ALA A 28 5.34 4.74 -4.28
C ALA A 28 4.84 6.03 -3.58
N PHE A 29 5.76 6.95 -3.24
CA PHE A 29 5.39 8.19 -2.54
C PHE A 29 4.31 8.98 -3.30
N ARG A 30 4.49 9.17 -4.61
CA ARG A 30 3.52 9.92 -5.41
C ARG A 30 2.13 9.28 -5.43
N PRO A 31 1.94 8.01 -5.83
CA PRO A 31 0.62 7.37 -5.78
C PRO A 31 -0.02 7.43 -4.39
N VAL A 32 0.77 7.35 -3.32
CA VAL A 32 0.26 7.46 -1.95
C VAL A 32 -0.23 8.87 -1.65
N VAL A 33 0.57 9.90 -1.92
CA VAL A 33 0.24 11.29 -1.59
C VAL A 33 -0.95 11.81 -2.39
N VAL A 34 -1.05 11.43 -3.68
CA VAL A 34 -2.18 11.86 -4.53
C VAL A 34 -3.36 10.87 -4.49
N LEU A 35 -3.37 9.93 -3.56
CA LEU A 35 -4.44 8.94 -3.37
C LEU A 35 -4.84 8.23 -4.67
N MET A 36 -3.85 7.83 -5.47
CA MET A 36 -4.01 7.15 -6.76
C MET A 36 -4.77 7.98 -7.83
N SER A 37 -4.95 9.29 -7.62
CA SER A 37 -5.73 10.14 -8.55
C SER A 37 -5.10 10.32 -9.93
N ARG A 38 -3.84 9.97 -10.09
CA ARG A 38 -3.14 10.00 -11.39
C ARG A 38 -2.96 8.63 -12.01
N GLU A 39 -3.24 7.59 -11.26
CA GLU A 39 -3.05 6.19 -11.63
C GLU A 39 -4.34 5.55 -12.14
N LEU A 40 -5.48 6.19 -11.91
CA LEU A 40 -6.80 5.73 -12.32
C LEU A 40 -7.50 6.74 -13.24
N ALA A 41 -8.48 6.26 -14.02
CA ALA A 41 -9.37 7.14 -14.75
C ALA A 41 -10.33 7.86 -13.78
N ASP A 42 -10.79 9.05 -14.14
CA ASP A 42 -11.60 9.93 -13.26
C ASP A 42 -12.81 9.20 -12.64
N ALA A 43 -13.52 8.40 -13.43
CA ALA A 43 -14.67 7.62 -12.94
C ALA A 43 -14.28 6.57 -11.88
N GLU A 44 -13.07 6.02 -11.97
CA GLU A 44 -12.57 4.99 -11.05
C GLU A 44 -12.02 5.61 -9.75
N ILE A 45 -11.58 6.86 -9.78
CA ILE A 45 -11.03 7.56 -8.61
C ILE A 45 -12.12 7.73 -7.53
N GLY A 46 -13.27 8.28 -7.91
CA GLY A 46 -14.39 8.46 -6.99
C GLY A 46 -14.85 7.14 -6.41
N LEU A 47 -14.99 6.12 -7.25
CA LEU A 47 -15.38 4.78 -6.81
C LEU A 47 -14.37 4.16 -5.85
N LEU A 48 -13.05 4.31 -6.10
CA LEU A 48 -12.02 3.87 -5.17
C LEU A 48 -12.16 4.56 -3.81
N TRP A 49 -12.35 5.87 -3.80
CA TRP A 49 -12.45 6.62 -2.56
C TRP A 49 -13.70 6.26 -1.77
N ASP A 50 -14.85 6.06 -2.43
CA ASP A 50 -16.07 5.58 -1.79
C ASP A 50 -15.86 4.21 -1.13
N MET A 51 -15.17 3.29 -1.82
CA MET A 51 -14.83 1.97 -1.27
C MET A 51 -13.87 2.06 -0.08
N LEU A 52 -12.90 2.99 -0.10
CA LEU A 52 -11.97 3.19 1.01
C LEU A 52 -12.67 3.76 2.24
N ILE A 53 -13.60 4.70 2.04
CA ILE A 53 -14.40 5.28 3.12
C ILE A 53 -15.30 4.21 3.73
N ALA A 54 -16.05 3.47 2.89
CA ALA A 54 -16.94 2.41 3.35
C ALA A 54 -16.19 1.25 4.03
N GLY A 55 -15.00 0.89 3.53
CA GLY A 55 -14.15 -0.16 4.12
C GLY A 55 -13.49 0.24 5.44
N GLY A 56 -13.47 1.54 5.77
CA GLY A 56 -12.90 2.06 7.02
C GLY A 56 -13.80 1.88 8.24
N ASP A 57 -15.09 1.68 8.05
CA ASP A 57 -16.08 1.69 9.13
C ASP A 57 -16.22 0.35 9.87
N HIS A 58 -15.53 -0.70 9.44
CA HIS A 58 -15.70 -2.06 9.98
C HIS A 58 -14.73 -2.47 11.10
N GLU A 59 -13.86 -1.58 11.55
CA GLU A 59 -13.01 -1.82 12.74
C GLU A 59 -13.51 -0.99 13.93
N PRO A 60 -14.21 -1.60 14.91
CA PRO A 60 -14.83 -0.85 16.02
C PRO A 60 -13.87 -0.29 17.07
N THR A 61 -12.56 -0.44 16.89
CA THR A 61 -11.58 -0.19 17.96
C THR A 61 -10.81 1.13 17.89
N SER A 62 -11.06 2.02 16.95
CA SER A 62 -10.26 3.26 16.82
C SER A 62 -11.05 4.56 16.75
N ARG A 63 -12.06 4.75 17.62
CA ARG A 63 -12.67 6.08 17.82
C ARG A 63 -11.88 6.99 18.74
N ALA A 64 -10.74 6.57 19.23
CA ALA A 64 -9.89 7.39 20.10
C ALA A 64 -8.76 8.02 19.26
N ASN A 65 -8.80 9.34 19.17
CA ASN A 65 -7.72 10.26 18.80
C ASN A 65 -7.54 10.71 17.35
N GLY A 66 -8.59 10.86 16.54
CA GLY A 66 -8.49 11.74 15.33
C GLY A 66 -7.38 11.43 14.32
N THR A 67 -6.68 10.32 14.48
CA THR A 67 -5.66 9.84 13.55
C THR A 67 -6.32 8.99 12.47
N LEU A 68 -5.93 9.20 11.21
CA LEU A 68 -6.27 8.37 10.03
C LEU A 68 -5.79 6.90 10.15
N ALA A 69 -5.77 6.35 11.36
CA ALA A 69 -5.45 4.95 11.65
C ALA A 69 -6.65 4.00 11.38
N GLY A 70 -7.69 4.50 10.69
CA GLY A 70 -8.87 3.72 10.34
C GLY A 70 -8.58 2.70 9.24
N GLY A 71 -9.46 1.70 9.15
CA GLY A 71 -9.41 0.62 8.17
C GLY A 71 -9.21 1.09 6.71
N GLY A 72 -9.67 2.30 6.36
CA GLY A 72 -9.50 2.89 5.04
C GLY A 72 -8.05 3.18 4.67
N ALA A 73 -7.24 3.69 5.59
CA ALA A 73 -5.81 3.96 5.33
C ALA A 73 -5.04 2.64 5.16
N ARG A 74 -5.37 1.63 5.95
CA ARG A 74 -4.79 0.29 5.84
C ARG A 74 -5.17 -0.36 4.52
N LEU A 75 -6.45 -0.30 4.14
CA LEU A 75 -6.92 -0.80 2.86
C LEU A 75 -6.23 -0.08 1.70
N PHE A 76 -6.06 1.24 1.80
CA PHE A 76 -5.40 2.04 0.76
C PHE A 76 -3.94 1.60 0.52
N LEU A 77 -3.18 1.35 1.58
CA LEU A 77 -1.80 0.84 1.41
C LEU A 77 -1.77 -0.55 0.76
N HIS A 78 -2.77 -1.39 1.01
CA HIS A 78 -2.91 -2.66 0.32
C HIS A 78 -3.34 -2.48 -1.15
N VAL A 79 -4.12 -1.44 -1.48
CA VAL A 79 -4.44 -1.06 -2.87
C VAL A 79 -3.16 -0.67 -3.63
N VAL A 80 -2.31 0.14 -3.03
CA VAL A 80 -1.01 0.50 -3.62
C VAL A 80 -0.12 -0.74 -3.79
N ALA A 81 -0.05 -1.60 -2.78
CA ALA A 81 0.68 -2.86 -2.87
C ALA A 81 0.13 -3.78 -3.98
N ALA A 82 -1.20 -3.89 -4.10
CA ALA A 82 -1.86 -4.70 -5.14
C ALA A 82 -1.53 -4.18 -6.55
N ALA A 83 -1.49 -2.86 -6.74
CA ALA A 83 -1.08 -2.25 -8.00
C ALA A 83 0.38 -2.61 -8.35
N LEU A 84 1.30 -2.53 -7.39
CA LEU A 84 2.72 -2.88 -7.58
C LEU A 84 2.91 -4.37 -7.86
N VAL A 85 2.25 -5.25 -7.10
CA VAL A 85 2.31 -6.71 -7.31
C VAL A 85 1.73 -7.08 -8.68
N SER A 86 0.71 -6.35 -9.16
CA SER A 86 0.17 -6.54 -10.51
C SER A 86 1.16 -6.18 -11.63
N MET A 87 2.19 -5.41 -11.30
CA MET A 87 3.30 -5.04 -12.21
C MET A 87 4.59 -5.83 -11.90
N ARG A 88 4.49 -6.92 -11.16
CA ARG A 88 5.61 -7.72 -10.67
C ARG A 88 6.68 -8.00 -11.72
N SER A 89 6.29 -8.49 -12.89
CA SER A 89 7.23 -8.82 -13.95
C SER A 89 8.04 -7.63 -14.45
N GLN A 90 7.42 -6.46 -14.53
CA GLN A 90 8.07 -5.22 -14.95
C GLN A 90 8.99 -4.69 -13.83
N VAL A 91 8.57 -4.76 -12.58
CA VAL A 91 9.40 -4.38 -11.42
C VAL A 91 10.62 -5.29 -11.32
N MET A 92 10.45 -6.60 -11.51
CA MET A 92 11.55 -7.56 -11.50
C MET A 92 12.54 -7.38 -12.65
N ALA A 93 12.15 -6.74 -13.74
CA ALA A 93 13.01 -6.41 -14.87
C ALA A 93 13.85 -5.13 -14.65
N CYS A 94 13.53 -4.30 -13.65
CA CYS A 94 14.30 -3.11 -13.32
C CYS A 94 15.69 -3.48 -12.79
N LYS A 95 16.71 -2.77 -13.25
CA LYS A 95 18.11 -3.01 -12.82
C LYS A 95 18.60 -1.96 -11.82
N LYS A 96 17.95 -0.81 -11.77
CA LYS A 96 18.28 0.33 -10.91
C LYS A 96 17.05 0.92 -10.29
N ASN A 97 17.20 1.66 -9.19
CA ASN A 97 16.11 2.38 -8.54
C ASN A 97 15.46 3.41 -9.49
N ASP A 98 16.24 4.08 -10.32
CA ASP A 98 15.73 5.05 -11.30
C ASP A 98 14.79 4.41 -12.32
N ASP A 99 15.08 3.18 -12.77
CA ASP A 99 14.19 2.43 -13.67
C ASP A 99 12.84 2.17 -13.00
N LEU A 100 12.87 1.82 -11.71
CA LEU A 100 11.67 1.58 -10.91
C LEU A 100 10.86 2.88 -10.71
N MET A 101 11.53 3.99 -10.40
CA MET A 101 10.87 5.30 -10.28
C MET A 101 10.16 5.69 -11.59
N GLN A 102 10.83 5.51 -12.73
CA GLN A 102 10.24 5.79 -14.04
C GLN A 102 9.12 4.81 -14.39
N LEU A 103 9.27 3.54 -14.05
CA LEU A 103 8.23 2.53 -14.25
C LEU A 103 6.93 2.92 -13.54
N VAL A 104 7.01 3.23 -12.25
CA VAL A 104 5.85 3.64 -11.46
C VAL A 104 5.26 4.95 -11.98
N ALA A 105 6.11 5.93 -12.32
CA ALA A 105 5.63 7.22 -12.80
C ALA A 105 4.91 7.17 -14.14
N ARG A 106 5.31 6.26 -15.05
CA ARG A 106 4.82 6.22 -16.43
C ARG A 106 3.90 5.03 -16.74
N LYS A 107 4.22 3.86 -16.19
CA LYS A 107 3.54 2.61 -16.54
C LYS A 107 2.36 2.29 -15.62
N LEU A 108 2.42 2.73 -14.38
CA LEU A 108 1.32 2.55 -13.44
C LEU A 108 0.04 3.25 -13.93
N PRO A 109 0.08 4.55 -14.34
CA PRO A 109 -1.07 5.23 -14.90
C PRO A 109 -1.56 4.60 -16.22
N ALA A 110 -0.64 4.12 -17.04
CA ALA A 110 -0.97 3.54 -18.34
C ALA A 110 -1.68 2.18 -18.27
N ARG A 111 -1.67 1.51 -17.11
CA ARG A 111 -2.22 0.17 -16.94
C ARG A 111 -3.75 0.10 -16.89
N LYS A 112 -4.43 1.22 -16.72
CA LYS A 112 -5.91 1.32 -16.69
C LYS A 112 -6.55 0.34 -15.72
N PHE A 113 -6.12 0.36 -14.46
CA PHE A 113 -6.76 -0.40 -13.39
C PHE A 113 -8.20 0.06 -13.16
N THR A 114 -9.07 -0.86 -12.73
CA THR A 114 -10.35 -0.51 -12.16
C THR A 114 -10.30 -0.50 -10.63
N ALA A 115 -11.12 0.31 -9.99
CA ALA A 115 -11.22 0.39 -8.54
C ALA A 115 -11.58 -0.97 -7.93
N HIS A 116 -12.55 -1.68 -8.52
CA HIS A 116 -12.97 -3.01 -8.08
C HIS A 116 -11.84 -4.04 -8.15
N GLU A 117 -11.06 -4.05 -9.23
CA GLU A 117 -9.91 -4.96 -9.37
C GLU A 117 -8.89 -4.72 -8.25
N LEU A 118 -8.52 -3.46 -8.03
CA LEU A 118 -7.53 -3.10 -7.03
C LEU A 118 -8.01 -3.40 -5.61
N VAL A 119 -9.24 -3.03 -5.28
CA VAL A 119 -9.80 -3.27 -3.94
C VAL A 119 -9.94 -4.77 -3.67
N ARG A 120 -10.42 -5.56 -4.63
CA ARG A 120 -10.49 -7.02 -4.50
C ARG A 120 -9.12 -7.63 -4.20
N LYS A 121 -8.09 -7.28 -5.00
CA LYS A 121 -6.72 -7.74 -4.78
C LYS A 121 -6.17 -7.27 -3.44
N ALA A 122 -6.45 -6.02 -3.06
CA ALA A 122 -6.05 -5.47 -1.77
C ALA A 122 -6.66 -6.25 -0.60
N MET A 123 -7.94 -6.59 -0.68
CA MET A 123 -8.61 -7.39 0.35
C MET A 123 -8.00 -8.80 0.47
N ASP A 124 -7.62 -9.42 -0.64
CA ASP A 124 -6.94 -10.71 -0.62
C ASP A 124 -5.54 -10.60 0.01
N LEU A 125 -4.80 -9.54 -0.28
CA LEU A 125 -3.53 -9.25 0.39
C LEU A 125 -3.72 -8.99 1.89
N MET A 126 -4.80 -8.28 2.29
CA MET A 126 -5.11 -8.04 3.70
C MET A 126 -5.33 -9.34 4.48
N LYS A 127 -5.96 -10.33 3.88
CA LYS A 127 -6.13 -11.66 4.51
C LYS A 127 -4.77 -12.31 4.79
N THR A 128 -3.84 -12.21 3.86
CA THR A 128 -2.48 -12.75 3.99
C THR A 128 -1.65 -12.00 5.02
N THR A 129 -1.90 -10.70 5.20
CA THR A 129 -1.15 -9.82 6.10
C THR A 129 -1.88 -9.53 7.42
N LYS A 130 -2.88 -10.33 7.78
CA LYS A 130 -3.79 -10.06 8.90
C LYS A 130 -3.08 -9.84 10.25
N GLY A 131 -2.01 -10.55 10.54
CA GLY A 131 -1.23 -10.39 11.77
C GLY A 131 -0.31 -9.15 11.81
N LEU A 132 -0.08 -8.48 10.68
CA LEU A 132 0.85 -7.36 10.60
C LEU A 132 0.33 -6.11 11.33
N GLY A 133 -0.97 -5.82 11.23
CA GLY A 133 -1.58 -4.66 11.88
C GLY A 133 -1.46 -4.74 13.40
N GLU A 134 -1.71 -5.90 13.97
CA GLU A 134 -1.61 -6.16 15.42
C GLU A 134 -0.15 -6.03 15.89
N ALA A 135 0.80 -6.58 15.15
CA ALA A 135 2.22 -6.49 15.49
C ALA A 135 2.75 -5.05 15.46
N ILE A 136 2.33 -4.25 14.47
CA ILE A 136 2.72 -2.83 14.37
C ILE A 136 2.10 -2.02 15.49
N GLU A 137 0.85 -2.27 15.84
CA GLU A 137 0.16 -1.56 16.93
C GLU A 137 0.81 -1.86 18.28
N VAL A 138 1.15 -3.11 18.54
CA VAL A 138 1.88 -3.53 19.75
C VAL A 138 3.25 -2.87 19.82
N ALA A 139 4.01 -2.85 18.72
CA ALA A 139 5.32 -2.22 18.66
C ALA A 139 5.25 -0.70 18.86
N SER A 140 4.23 -0.04 18.28
CA SER A 140 4.00 1.41 18.46
C SER A 140 3.66 1.76 19.91
N ARG A 141 2.80 0.98 20.55
CA ARG A 141 2.45 1.16 21.98
C ARG A 141 3.66 0.96 22.89
N ALA A 142 4.50 -0.04 22.59
CA ALA A 142 5.72 -0.29 23.34
C ALA A 142 6.74 0.86 23.22
N SER A 143 6.88 1.44 22.00
CA SER A 143 7.76 2.59 21.78
C SER A 143 7.32 3.83 22.57
N ILE A 144 6.03 4.15 22.55
CA ILE A 144 5.46 5.28 23.29
C ILE A 144 5.65 5.09 24.80
N ALA A 145 5.51 3.86 25.31
CA ALA A 145 5.73 3.56 26.73
C ALA A 145 7.19 3.74 27.15
N LEU A 146 8.15 3.52 26.27
CA LEU A 146 9.58 3.69 26.53
C LEU A 146 10.01 5.17 26.47
N GLU A 147 9.37 5.98 25.62
CA GLU A 147 9.65 7.43 25.54
C GLU A 147 9.05 8.22 26.70
N GLY A 148 8.10 7.65 27.46
CA GLY A 148 7.46 8.26 28.63
C GLY A 148 8.15 7.94 29.96
N LEU A 149 9.24 7.22 29.94
CA LEU A 149 10.09 6.91 31.10
C LEU A 149 11.34 7.80 31.14
#